data_6c0e337aeb63323c6c73b0808463863a
#
_entry.id   6c0e337aeb63323c6c73b0808463863a
#
_cell.length_a   1.000
_cell.length_b   1.000
_cell.length_c   1.000
_cell.angle_alpha   90.00
_cell.angle_beta   90.00
_cell.angle_gamma   90.00
#
_symmetry.space_group_name_H-M   'P 1'
#
loop_
_entity.id
_entity.type
_entity.pdbx_description
1 polymer ?
#
loop_
_entity_poly.entity_id
_entity_poly.type
_entity_poly.pdbx_seq_one_letter_code
_entity_poly.pdbx_strand_id
1 'polypeptide(L)'
;MMKILIVGTAYPYRGGMAAFNERLAYQFIQEGHEVEIYTFTLQYPSFLFPGKTQYSNGKAPKNLKIYRKINSINPFNWIKTGIELRKKNADIVVMKFWLPLMAPCLGTIARIIRKNKKTRVVSTLDNVIPHERRIGDIPLIKYFLHSIDGSVIMSHSVVSEVEMLDKKHDKIFSPHPLYDHFGEKTSREEALKAIGLPSDKRYMLFFGFIRDYKGLELLMRAYSDSRFREINAELIVAGEFYNNSEKYFALEREFGLEGKIHWFTDFVPDNMVKYFFCAADIVVQPYISATQSGVTQIGYHFEKPMLVTDVGGLAEIIPDGKAGYVVKPEAGAIADAILDFFTNNKSDSFTEGLKEEKKKYDWSKMTEALIKISKKSRLSNN
;
A
#
# COMPACT_ATOMS: atom_id res chain seq x y z
N MET A 1 0.95 26.99 -10.91
CA MET A 1 2.23 26.28 -10.66
C MET A 1 2.63 26.52 -9.21
N MET A 2 2.91 25.46 -8.44
CA MET A 2 3.39 25.52 -7.05
C MET A 2 4.75 24.84 -6.96
N LYS A 3 5.55 25.21 -5.96
CA LYS A 3 6.77 24.51 -5.59
C LYS A 3 6.48 23.55 -4.44
N ILE A 4 6.67 22.25 -4.66
CA ILE A 4 6.34 21.18 -3.72
C ILE A 4 7.59 20.39 -3.37
N LEU A 5 7.83 20.19 -2.08
CA LEU A 5 8.89 19.30 -1.61
C LEU A 5 8.26 18.07 -0.97
N ILE A 6 8.73 16.89 -1.34
CA ILE A 6 8.34 15.64 -0.72
C ILE A 6 9.48 15.19 0.19
N VAL A 7 9.17 14.93 1.46
CA VAL A 7 10.14 14.48 2.47
C VAL A 7 9.75 13.07 2.92
N GLY A 8 10.55 12.09 2.53
CA GLY A 8 10.27 10.69 2.82
C GLY A 8 11.16 9.72 2.06
N THR A 9 10.81 8.44 2.14
CA THR A 9 11.55 7.37 1.47
C THR A 9 11.40 7.48 -0.04
N ALA A 10 12.51 7.43 -0.77
CA ALA A 10 12.57 7.38 -2.23
C ALA A 10 13.88 6.72 -2.67
N TYR A 11 14.10 6.53 -3.94
CA TYR A 11 15.35 5.99 -4.48
C TYR A 11 16.59 6.59 -3.76
N PRO A 12 17.58 5.78 -3.38
CA PRO A 12 17.79 4.37 -3.73
C PRO A 12 17.06 3.36 -2.82
N TYR A 13 16.20 3.79 -1.91
CA TYR A 13 15.40 2.88 -1.09
C TYR A 13 14.35 2.18 -1.94
N ARG A 14 13.98 0.95 -1.53
CA ARG A 14 12.94 0.13 -2.17
C ARG A 14 11.69 0.01 -1.32
N GLY A 15 10.61 -0.49 -1.95
CA GLY A 15 9.35 -0.83 -1.30
C GLY A 15 8.25 0.21 -1.46
N GLY A 16 7.07 -0.10 -0.96
CA GLY A 16 5.84 0.66 -1.21
C GLY A 16 5.91 2.14 -0.84
N MET A 17 6.66 2.51 0.21
CA MET A 17 6.82 3.92 0.60
C MET A 17 7.62 4.73 -0.44
N ALA A 18 8.68 4.13 -1.00
CA ALA A 18 9.48 4.77 -2.04
C ALA A 18 8.65 4.94 -3.31
N ALA A 19 8.00 3.86 -3.76
CA ALA A 19 7.12 3.87 -4.92
C ALA A 19 5.98 4.89 -4.77
N PHE A 20 5.36 4.99 -3.59
CA PHE A 20 4.31 5.98 -3.30
C PHE A 20 4.82 7.41 -3.46
N ASN A 21 5.94 7.76 -2.84
CA ASN A 21 6.47 9.14 -2.88
C ASN A 21 6.94 9.53 -4.29
N GLU A 22 7.54 8.60 -5.02
CA GLU A 22 7.96 8.81 -6.40
C GLU A 22 6.75 8.97 -7.33
N ARG A 23 5.73 8.14 -7.17
CA ARG A 23 4.49 8.25 -7.97
C ARG A 23 3.72 9.53 -7.65
N LEU A 24 3.67 9.93 -6.37
CA LEU A 24 3.09 11.21 -5.95
C LEU A 24 3.83 12.40 -6.60
N ALA A 25 5.16 12.32 -6.66
CA ALA A 25 5.97 13.35 -7.33
C ALA A 25 5.65 13.44 -8.82
N TYR A 26 5.54 12.30 -9.51
CA TYR A 26 5.13 12.28 -10.91
C TYR A 26 3.75 12.87 -11.12
N GLN A 27 2.78 12.59 -10.24
CA GLN A 27 1.44 13.16 -10.35
C GLN A 27 1.48 14.69 -10.24
N PHE A 28 2.17 15.24 -9.25
CA PHE A 28 2.32 16.69 -9.13
C PHE A 28 3.03 17.33 -10.33
N ILE A 29 4.04 16.65 -10.91
CA ILE A 29 4.71 17.11 -12.13
C ILE A 29 3.74 17.12 -13.32
N GLN A 30 2.94 16.05 -13.49
CA GLN A 30 1.91 15.98 -14.54
C GLN A 30 0.86 17.10 -14.40
N GLU A 31 0.56 17.52 -13.17
CA GLU A 31 -0.33 18.65 -12.86
C GLU A 31 0.35 20.02 -13.02
N GLY A 32 1.60 20.08 -13.51
CA GLY A 32 2.31 21.32 -13.81
C GLY A 32 3.00 21.96 -12.60
N HIS A 33 3.32 21.20 -11.55
CA HIS A 33 4.03 21.69 -10.37
C HIS A 33 5.54 21.42 -10.44
N GLU A 34 6.36 22.27 -9.78
CA GLU A 34 7.77 22.01 -9.54
C GLU A 34 7.92 21.10 -8.32
N VAL A 35 8.57 19.93 -8.48
CA VAL A 35 8.70 18.95 -7.40
C VAL A 35 10.15 18.54 -7.15
N GLU A 36 10.54 18.49 -5.87
CA GLU A 36 11.82 17.94 -5.41
C GLU A 36 11.52 16.92 -4.28
N ILE A 37 12.24 15.78 -4.27
CA ILE A 37 12.15 14.78 -3.21
C ILE A 37 13.41 14.84 -2.33
N TYR A 38 13.22 14.86 -1.03
CA TYR A 38 14.28 14.78 -0.02
C TYR A 38 14.18 13.48 0.75
N THR A 39 15.12 12.56 0.45
CA THR A 39 15.15 11.23 1.03
C THR A 39 16.34 11.04 1.99
N PHE A 40 16.42 9.87 2.57
CA PHE A 40 17.36 9.56 3.62
C PHE A 40 18.76 9.22 3.08
N THR A 41 19.79 9.66 3.80
CA THR A 41 21.14 9.09 3.76
C THR A 41 21.20 7.85 4.65
N LEU A 42 20.47 7.89 5.79
CA LEU A 42 20.24 6.77 6.70
C LEU A 42 18.78 6.80 7.16
N GLN A 43 17.98 5.82 6.73
CA GLN A 43 16.59 5.67 7.15
C GLN A 43 16.47 4.88 8.44
N TYR A 44 17.08 3.68 8.48
CA TYR A 44 17.18 2.82 9.65
C TYR A 44 18.61 2.38 9.86
N PRO A 45 19.12 2.35 11.11
CA PRO A 45 20.28 1.57 11.44
C PRO A 45 20.11 0.11 10.99
N SER A 46 21.19 -0.51 10.54
CA SER A 46 21.13 -1.87 9.96
C SER A 46 20.49 -2.90 10.89
N PHE A 47 20.73 -2.79 12.20
CA PHE A 47 20.17 -3.70 13.21
C PHE A 47 18.66 -3.55 13.46
N LEU A 48 18.05 -2.46 13.01
CA LEU A 48 16.59 -2.24 13.10
C LEU A 48 15.84 -2.62 11.83
N PHE A 49 16.55 -2.97 10.78
CA PHE A 49 15.91 -3.34 9.51
C PHE A 49 15.73 -4.86 9.41
N PRO A 50 14.50 -5.38 9.31
CA PRO A 50 14.22 -6.81 9.34
C PRO A 50 14.56 -7.56 8.03
N GLY A 51 14.90 -6.84 6.94
CA GLY A 51 15.16 -7.43 5.63
C GLY A 51 16.65 -7.50 5.25
N LYS A 52 16.96 -8.20 4.16
CA LYS A 52 18.35 -8.35 3.66
C LYS A 52 18.96 -7.02 3.17
N THR A 53 18.18 -6.15 2.54
CA THR A 53 18.62 -4.83 2.06
C THR A 53 17.48 -3.84 1.99
N GLN A 54 17.77 -2.56 2.30
CA GLN A 54 16.83 -1.45 2.16
C GLN A 54 16.88 -0.83 0.75
N TYR A 55 17.86 -1.21 -0.07
CA TYR A 55 18.16 -0.54 -1.33
C TYR A 55 17.62 -1.31 -2.53
N SER A 56 17.23 -0.54 -3.55
CA SER A 56 16.84 -1.05 -4.86
C SER A 56 18.08 -1.36 -5.71
N ASN A 57 18.00 -2.44 -6.46
CA ASN A 57 18.99 -2.77 -7.53
C ASN A 57 18.60 -2.09 -8.86
N GLY A 58 17.47 -1.39 -8.91
CA GLY A 58 16.97 -0.71 -10.10
C GLY A 58 17.71 0.58 -10.42
N LYS A 59 17.43 1.14 -11.61
CA LYS A 59 17.92 2.47 -12.01
C LYS A 59 17.13 3.56 -11.30
N ALA A 60 17.78 4.72 -11.11
CA ALA A 60 17.11 5.90 -10.59
C ALA A 60 15.89 6.28 -11.45
N PRO A 61 14.77 6.68 -10.85
CA PRO A 61 13.61 7.19 -11.58
C PRO A 61 14.00 8.35 -12.49
N LYS A 62 13.56 8.30 -13.75
CA LYS A 62 13.83 9.38 -14.72
C LYS A 62 12.99 10.61 -14.37
N ASN A 63 13.51 11.78 -14.62
CA ASN A 63 12.81 13.08 -14.46
C ASN A 63 12.37 13.41 -13.03
N LEU A 64 12.88 12.73 -11.99
CA LEU A 64 12.69 13.11 -10.59
C LEU A 64 13.97 13.71 -10.01
N LYS A 65 13.83 14.87 -9.34
CA LYS A 65 14.91 15.49 -8.57
C LYS A 65 14.92 14.91 -7.17
N ILE A 66 15.78 13.91 -6.89
CA ILE A 66 15.87 13.22 -5.59
C ILE A 66 17.19 13.59 -4.90
N TYR A 67 17.10 14.13 -3.68
CA TYR A 67 18.24 14.54 -2.86
C TYR A 67 18.34 13.68 -1.60
N ARG A 68 19.45 12.97 -1.40
CA ARG A 68 19.74 12.21 -0.18
C ARG A 68 20.35 13.14 0.87
N LYS A 69 19.56 13.56 1.84
CA LYS A 69 19.96 14.60 2.80
C LYS A 69 19.70 14.24 4.26
N ILE A 70 18.75 13.36 4.54
CA ILE A 70 18.20 13.16 5.88
C ILE A 70 18.88 11.96 6.54
N ASN A 71 19.41 12.17 7.74
CA ASN A 71 19.86 11.11 8.62
C ASN A 71 18.86 11.00 9.79
N SER A 72 18.13 9.89 9.89
CA SER A 72 17.01 9.73 10.81
C SER A 72 17.39 9.77 12.31
N ILE A 73 18.66 9.56 12.64
CA ILE A 73 19.14 9.47 14.02
C ILE A 73 20.07 10.63 14.43
N ASN A 74 20.40 11.56 13.53
CA ASN A 74 21.34 12.65 13.82
C ASN A 74 20.62 14.00 13.98
N PRO A 75 20.46 14.54 15.21
CA PRO A 75 19.76 15.81 15.45
C PRO A 75 20.41 17.02 14.76
N PHE A 76 21.73 17.07 14.63
CA PHE A 76 22.42 18.15 13.93
C PHE A 76 22.07 18.14 12.43
N ASN A 77 21.94 16.95 11.83
CA ASN A 77 21.48 16.80 10.46
C ASN A 77 20.04 17.30 10.29
N TRP A 78 19.13 17.01 11.25
CA TRP A 78 17.74 17.48 11.19
C TRP A 78 17.67 19.02 11.13
N ILE A 79 18.47 19.69 11.99
CA ILE A 79 18.54 21.16 12.03
C ILE A 79 19.08 21.69 10.70
N LYS A 80 20.20 21.15 10.21
CA LYS A 80 20.83 21.55 8.94
C LYS A 80 19.84 21.37 7.78
N THR A 81 19.22 20.20 7.66
CA THR A 81 18.24 19.90 6.60
C THR A 81 17.01 20.80 6.72
N GLY A 82 16.46 20.98 7.92
CA GLY A 82 15.33 21.89 8.14
C GLY A 82 15.62 23.32 7.71
N ILE A 83 16.83 23.86 7.99
CA ILE A 83 17.26 25.19 7.53
C ILE A 83 17.40 25.24 6.00
N GLU A 84 17.98 24.20 5.38
CA GLU A 84 18.11 24.10 3.93
C GLU A 84 16.72 24.13 3.26
N LEU A 85 15.79 23.27 3.73
CA LEU A 85 14.45 23.19 3.17
C LEU A 85 13.63 24.46 3.41
N ARG A 86 13.80 25.11 4.57
CA ARG A 86 13.16 26.41 4.85
C ARG A 86 13.56 27.48 3.82
N LYS A 87 14.84 27.52 3.41
CA LYS A 87 15.36 28.48 2.41
C LYS A 87 14.82 28.25 1.00
N LYS A 88 14.29 27.03 0.71
CA LYS A 88 13.66 26.72 -0.58
C LYS A 88 12.36 27.49 -0.81
N ASN A 89 11.74 28.02 0.25
CA ASN A 89 10.47 28.77 0.21
C ASN A 89 9.38 28.07 -0.62
N ALA A 90 9.28 26.76 -0.46
CA ALA A 90 8.25 25.98 -1.13
C ALA A 90 6.86 26.38 -0.66
N ASP A 91 5.85 26.19 -1.52
CA ASP A 91 4.44 26.41 -1.16
C ASP A 91 3.98 25.33 -0.19
N ILE A 92 4.32 24.07 -0.49
CA ILE A 92 3.93 22.90 0.30
C ILE A 92 5.14 21.98 0.51
N VAL A 93 5.26 21.45 1.73
CA VAL A 93 6.11 20.30 2.05
C VAL A 93 5.20 19.16 2.44
N VAL A 94 5.26 18.05 1.71
CA VAL A 94 4.54 16.81 2.01
C VAL A 94 5.49 15.85 2.70
N MET A 95 5.16 15.45 3.93
CA MET A 95 5.94 14.47 4.70
C MET A 95 5.21 13.12 4.72
N LYS A 96 5.95 12.04 4.53
CA LYS A 96 5.43 10.68 4.73
C LYS A 96 5.73 10.23 6.16
N PHE A 97 4.69 9.92 6.94
CA PHE A 97 4.85 9.44 8.31
C PHE A 97 4.26 8.02 8.47
N TRP A 98 5.04 7.08 9.01
CA TRP A 98 4.66 5.66 9.09
C TRP A 98 5.08 4.97 10.41
N LEU A 99 5.91 5.63 11.24
CA LEU A 99 6.44 5.02 12.45
C LEU A 99 6.80 6.10 13.49
N PRO A 100 6.43 5.96 14.77
CA PRO A 100 6.73 6.94 15.83
C PRO A 100 8.20 7.30 15.96
N LEU A 101 9.10 6.34 15.73
CA LEU A 101 10.55 6.56 15.77
C LEU A 101 11.02 7.68 14.81
N MET A 102 10.28 7.96 13.74
CA MET A 102 10.59 9.02 12.79
C MET A 102 10.13 10.41 13.26
N ALA A 103 9.30 10.47 14.29
CA ALA A 103 8.73 11.72 14.79
C ALA A 103 9.76 12.77 15.21
N PRO A 104 10.83 12.45 15.95
CA PRO A 104 11.84 13.44 16.32
C PRO A 104 12.51 14.07 15.09
N CYS A 105 12.88 13.26 14.11
CA CYS A 105 13.53 13.71 12.89
C CYS A 105 12.58 14.58 12.05
N LEU A 106 11.46 14.00 11.62
CA LEU A 106 10.52 14.67 10.72
C LEU A 106 9.85 15.87 11.39
N GLY A 107 9.46 15.75 12.66
CA GLY A 107 8.85 16.84 13.41
C GLY A 107 9.79 18.03 13.64
N THR A 108 11.08 17.79 13.90
CA THR A 108 12.07 18.86 14.03
C THR A 108 12.28 19.58 12.70
N ILE A 109 12.43 18.84 11.61
CA ILE A 109 12.53 19.40 10.25
C ILE A 109 11.28 20.24 9.93
N ALA A 110 10.08 19.72 10.20
CA ALA A 110 8.81 20.42 9.98
C ALA A 110 8.75 21.75 10.74
N ARG A 111 9.05 21.74 12.03
CA ARG A 111 9.06 22.97 12.88
C ARG A 111 10.01 24.05 12.36
N ILE A 112 11.18 23.64 11.87
CA ILE A 112 12.16 24.60 11.33
C ILE A 112 11.66 25.17 10.00
N ILE A 113 11.07 24.38 9.11
CA ILE A 113 10.50 24.84 7.85
C ILE A 113 9.40 25.86 8.12
N ARG A 114 8.46 25.56 9.01
CA ARG A 114 7.31 26.43 9.35
C ARG A 114 7.71 27.81 9.88
N LYS A 115 8.92 27.99 10.39
CA LYS A 115 9.43 29.30 10.84
C LYS A 115 9.45 30.36 9.73
N ASN A 116 9.41 29.99 8.43
CA ASN A 116 9.30 30.98 7.35
C ASN A 116 7.89 31.55 7.17
N LYS A 117 6.87 30.98 7.84
CA LYS A 117 5.45 31.38 7.80
C LYS A 117 4.81 31.38 6.40
N LYS A 118 5.52 30.91 5.38
CA LYS A 118 5.06 30.79 3.98
C LYS A 118 4.74 29.34 3.61
N THR A 119 5.67 28.44 3.89
CA THR A 119 5.58 27.03 3.54
C THR A 119 4.58 26.33 4.46
N ARG A 120 3.67 25.58 3.87
CA ARG A 120 2.78 24.66 4.58
C ARG A 120 3.39 23.28 4.66
N VAL A 121 3.41 22.71 5.84
CA VAL A 121 3.93 21.37 6.07
C VAL A 121 2.76 20.45 6.37
N VAL A 122 2.44 19.55 5.44
CA VAL A 122 1.36 18.55 5.56
C VAL A 122 1.95 17.14 5.53
N SER A 123 1.19 16.16 5.97
CA SER A 123 1.68 14.77 5.98
C SER A 123 0.66 13.80 5.40
N THR A 124 1.13 12.73 4.76
CA THR A 124 0.35 11.50 4.60
C THR A 124 0.68 10.58 5.77
N LEU A 125 -0.36 10.02 6.40
CA LEU A 125 -0.23 9.12 7.55
C LEU A 125 -0.63 7.71 7.13
N ASP A 126 0.32 6.75 7.20
CA ASP A 126 0.05 5.34 6.90
C ASP A 126 -0.42 4.60 8.14
N ASN A 127 0.41 4.60 9.18
CA ASN A 127 0.10 4.04 10.50
C ASN A 127 0.51 5.06 11.55
N VAL A 128 -0.38 5.36 12.46
CA VAL A 128 -0.11 6.31 13.53
C VAL A 128 0.23 5.56 14.81
N ILE A 129 -0.62 4.62 15.20
CA ILE A 129 -0.38 3.76 16.35
C ILE A 129 0.16 2.41 15.86
N PRO A 130 1.38 2.00 16.24
CA PRO A 130 1.92 0.69 15.87
C PRO A 130 1.10 -0.45 16.47
N HIS A 131 1.02 -1.59 15.76
CA HIS A 131 0.42 -2.81 16.29
C HIS A 131 1.15 -3.29 17.56
N GLU A 132 2.48 -3.17 17.57
CA GLU A 132 3.33 -3.42 18.74
C GLU A 132 3.67 -2.09 19.40
N ARG A 133 2.88 -1.69 20.39
CA ARG A 133 3.07 -0.43 21.12
C ARG A 133 4.30 -0.48 22.01
N ARG A 134 5.08 0.59 21.98
CA ARG A 134 6.23 0.81 22.86
C ARG A 134 5.98 1.99 23.79
N ILE A 135 6.64 1.97 24.95
CA ILE A 135 6.64 3.12 25.86
C ILE A 135 7.27 4.31 25.13
N GLY A 136 6.52 5.44 25.05
CA GLY A 136 6.96 6.64 24.35
C GLY A 136 6.38 6.88 22.95
N ASP A 137 5.72 5.91 22.33
CA ASP A 137 5.12 6.09 21.01
C ASP A 137 4.11 7.24 20.98
N ILE A 138 3.20 7.30 21.94
CA ILE A 138 2.15 8.33 22.00
C ILE A 138 2.71 9.76 22.10
N PRO A 139 3.65 10.09 23.00
CA PRO A 139 4.30 11.39 23.02
C PRO A 139 5.00 11.74 21.70
N LEU A 140 5.67 10.78 21.06
CA LEU A 140 6.34 10.98 19.78
C LEU A 140 5.36 11.30 18.66
N ILE A 141 4.25 10.56 18.58
CA ILE A 141 3.19 10.81 17.60
C ILE A 141 2.61 12.21 17.81
N LYS A 142 2.23 12.57 19.03
CA LYS A 142 1.72 13.91 19.36
C LYS A 142 2.73 15.00 18.99
N TYR A 143 4.02 14.80 19.28
CA TYR A 143 5.08 15.72 18.87
C TYR A 143 5.06 15.94 17.34
N PHE A 144 4.93 14.88 16.54
CA PHE A 144 4.87 15.00 15.09
C PHE A 144 3.60 15.70 14.62
N LEU A 145 2.42 15.30 15.09
CA LEU A 145 1.14 15.90 14.74
C LEU A 145 1.13 17.41 15.01
N HIS A 146 1.66 17.85 16.15
CA HIS A 146 1.80 19.28 16.48
C HIS A 146 2.89 20.02 15.68
N SER A 147 3.71 19.31 14.93
CA SER A 147 4.78 19.90 14.11
C SER A 147 4.35 20.22 12.69
N ILE A 148 3.22 19.71 12.25
CA ILE A 148 2.68 19.88 10.88
C ILE A 148 1.40 20.72 10.88
N ASP A 149 0.96 21.14 9.71
CA ASP A 149 -0.24 21.98 9.54
C ASP A 149 -1.51 21.17 9.29
N GLY A 150 -1.39 19.89 8.97
CA GLY A 150 -2.52 18.97 8.76
C GLY A 150 -2.08 17.68 8.07
N SER A 151 -3.02 16.74 7.95
CA SER A 151 -2.74 15.41 7.40
C SER A 151 -3.78 14.94 6.39
N VAL A 152 -3.32 14.17 5.40
CA VAL A 152 -4.17 13.29 4.60
C VAL A 152 -4.03 11.87 5.15
N ILE A 153 -5.15 11.25 5.45
CA ILE A 153 -5.24 9.93 6.09
C ILE A 153 -5.95 8.98 5.14
N MET A 154 -5.40 7.77 4.99
CA MET A 154 -5.81 6.84 3.94
C MET A 154 -6.69 5.68 4.43
N SER A 155 -6.96 5.58 5.74
CA SER A 155 -7.93 4.62 6.30
C SER A 155 -8.75 5.22 7.44
N HIS A 156 -9.98 4.77 7.62
CA HIS A 156 -10.86 5.23 8.68
C HIS A 156 -10.36 4.82 10.07
N SER A 157 -9.67 3.69 10.19
CA SER A 157 -9.04 3.27 11.44
C SER A 157 -7.99 4.30 11.90
N VAL A 158 -7.13 4.77 11.00
CA VAL A 158 -6.12 5.81 11.30
C VAL A 158 -6.78 7.17 11.56
N VAL A 159 -7.91 7.50 10.91
CA VAL A 159 -8.69 8.70 11.27
C VAL A 159 -9.11 8.65 12.74
N SER A 160 -9.67 7.53 13.18
CA SER A 160 -10.10 7.34 14.57
C SER A 160 -8.93 7.41 15.55
N GLU A 161 -7.76 6.83 15.19
CA GLU A 161 -6.54 6.93 16.00
C GLU A 161 -6.07 8.38 16.18
N VAL A 162 -6.05 9.16 15.10
CA VAL A 162 -5.67 10.59 15.16
C VAL A 162 -6.67 11.38 16.01
N GLU A 163 -7.97 11.10 15.91
CA GLU A 163 -9.00 11.74 16.71
C GLU A 163 -8.87 11.45 18.22
N MET A 164 -8.48 10.25 18.57
CA MET A 164 -8.18 9.90 19.97
C MET A 164 -6.94 10.64 20.51
N LEU A 165 -5.95 10.90 19.64
CA LEU A 165 -4.71 11.56 20.05
C LEU A 165 -4.80 13.08 20.05
N ASP A 166 -5.46 13.66 19.05
CA ASP A 166 -5.66 15.10 18.89
C ASP A 166 -6.91 15.39 18.05
N LYS A 167 -8.03 15.66 18.73
CA LYS A 167 -9.31 15.98 18.07
C LYS A 167 -9.25 17.23 17.19
N LYS A 168 -8.36 18.18 17.51
CA LYS A 168 -8.23 19.47 16.81
C LYS A 168 -7.31 19.39 15.60
N HIS A 169 -6.59 18.26 15.41
CA HIS A 169 -5.70 18.10 14.27
C HIS A 169 -6.49 18.16 12.96
N ASP A 170 -6.08 19.07 12.06
CA ASP A 170 -6.68 19.19 10.73
C ASP A 170 -6.36 17.96 9.88
N LYS A 171 -7.41 17.32 9.37
CA LYS A 171 -7.30 16.09 8.58
C LYS A 171 -8.29 16.04 7.44
N ILE A 172 -7.91 15.34 6.39
CA ILE A 172 -8.77 14.96 5.25
C ILE A 172 -8.59 13.47 5.02
N PHE A 173 -9.69 12.74 4.90
CA PHE A 173 -9.67 11.37 4.42
C PHE A 173 -9.52 11.36 2.90
N SER A 174 -8.57 10.59 2.40
CA SER A 174 -8.42 10.25 0.98
C SER A 174 -7.92 8.81 0.91
N PRO A 175 -8.64 7.89 0.26
CA PRO A 175 -8.21 6.49 0.21
C PRO A 175 -6.84 6.36 -0.45
N HIS A 176 -6.14 5.27 -0.16
CA HIS A 176 -4.82 5.01 -0.74
C HIS A 176 -4.95 4.94 -2.27
N PRO A 177 -4.16 5.72 -3.03
CA PRO A 177 -4.20 5.69 -4.49
C PRO A 177 -3.79 4.33 -5.06
N LEU A 178 -4.09 4.11 -6.33
CA LEU A 178 -3.74 2.88 -7.03
C LEU A 178 -2.22 2.65 -7.08
N TYR A 179 -1.83 1.39 -7.02
CA TYR A 179 -0.48 0.96 -7.39
C TYR A 179 -0.41 0.72 -8.91
N ASP A 180 -0.17 1.78 -9.68
CA ASP A 180 -0.17 1.78 -11.14
C ASP A 180 1.23 1.62 -11.77
N HIS A 181 2.26 1.41 -10.95
CA HIS A 181 3.65 1.27 -11.39
C HIS A 181 4.03 -0.14 -11.89
N PHE A 182 3.13 -1.11 -11.79
CA PHE A 182 3.36 -2.49 -12.24
C PHE A 182 3.17 -2.70 -13.76
N GLY A 183 2.96 -1.62 -14.52
CA GLY A 183 2.79 -1.63 -15.96
C GLY A 183 1.33 -1.74 -16.42
N GLU A 184 1.16 -1.73 -17.73
CA GLU A 184 -0.16 -1.80 -18.37
C GLU A 184 -0.71 -3.23 -18.35
N LYS A 185 -2.03 -3.33 -18.43
CA LYS A 185 -2.73 -4.60 -18.62
C LYS A 185 -2.21 -5.33 -19.87
N THR A 186 -2.16 -6.63 -19.77
CA THR A 186 -1.90 -7.53 -20.91
C THR A 186 -3.08 -8.51 -21.07
N SER A 187 -3.14 -9.19 -22.20
CA SER A 187 -4.14 -10.24 -22.40
C SER A 187 -3.92 -11.39 -21.42
N ARG A 188 -5.01 -12.09 -21.07
CA ARG A 188 -4.92 -13.27 -20.22
C ARG A 188 -4.04 -14.36 -20.82
N GLU A 189 -4.11 -14.54 -22.13
CA GLU A 189 -3.32 -15.53 -22.85
C GLU A 189 -1.81 -15.23 -22.79
N GLU A 190 -1.43 -13.98 -23.04
CA GLU A 190 -0.04 -13.52 -22.90
C GLU A 190 0.45 -13.69 -21.45
N ALA A 191 -0.39 -13.35 -20.48
CA ALA A 191 -0.07 -13.47 -19.07
C ALA A 191 0.18 -14.93 -18.66
N LEU A 192 -0.71 -15.85 -19.02
CA LEU A 192 -0.56 -17.28 -18.73
C LEU A 192 0.68 -17.86 -19.39
N LYS A 193 0.94 -17.50 -20.66
CA LYS A 193 2.15 -17.90 -21.36
C LYS A 193 3.42 -17.41 -20.65
N ALA A 194 3.42 -16.17 -20.16
CA ALA A 194 4.57 -15.56 -19.48
C ALA A 194 4.91 -16.26 -18.14
N ILE A 195 3.92 -16.81 -17.44
CA ILE A 195 4.11 -17.55 -16.18
C ILE A 195 4.06 -19.09 -16.38
N GLY A 196 3.93 -19.57 -17.62
CA GLY A 196 4.02 -21.00 -17.97
C GLY A 196 2.80 -21.82 -17.54
N LEU A 197 1.60 -21.23 -17.48
CA LEU A 197 0.38 -21.91 -17.08
C LEU A 197 -0.57 -22.20 -18.26
N PRO A 198 -1.34 -23.31 -18.23
CA PRO A 198 -2.33 -23.66 -19.24
C PRO A 198 -3.45 -22.60 -19.37
N SER A 199 -3.94 -22.40 -20.60
CA SER A 199 -5.00 -21.41 -20.86
C SER A 199 -6.43 -21.95 -20.68
N ASP A 200 -6.61 -23.27 -20.61
CA ASP A 200 -7.88 -23.98 -20.47
C ASP A 200 -8.39 -24.07 -19.02
N LYS A 201 -7.62 -23.56 -18.07
CA LYS A 201 -7.96 -23.52 -16.64
C LYS A 201 -8.42 -22.15 -16.21
N ARG A 202 -9.19 -22.08 -15.12
CA ARG A 202 -9.50 -20.86 -14.38
C ARG A 202 -8.53 -20.74 -13.20
N TYR A 203 -8.22 -19.50 -12.78
CA TYR A 203 -7.19 -19.29 -11.75
C TYR A 203 -7.66 -18.33 -10.65
N MET A 204 -7.50 -18.79 -9.40
CA MET A 204 -7.51 -17.96 -8.21
C MET A 204 -6.08 -17.49 -7.94
N LEU A 205 -5.88 -16.25 -7.50
CA LEU A 205 -4.57 -15.71 -7.15
C LEU A 205 -4.49 -15.32 -5.68
N PHE A 206 -3.55 -15.93 -4.95
CA PHE A 206 -3.03 -15.41 -3.69
C PHE A 206 -1.70 -14.72 -3.96
N PHE A 207 -1.54 -13.45 -3.56
CA PHE A 207 -0.36 -12.64 -3.92
C PHE A 207 0.33 -11.98 -2.73
N GLY A 208 1.67 -11.88 -2.81
CA GLY A 208 2.54 -11.16 -1.87
C GLY A 208 3.12 -12.06 -0.78
N PHE A 209 3.93 -11.51 0.13
CA PHE A 209 4.61 -12.30 1.18
C PHE A 209 3.66 -13.27 1.88
N ILE A 210 4.05 -14.54 1.97
CA ILE A 210 3.28 -15.58 2.65
C ILE A 210 3.57 -15.49 4.14
N ARG A 211 2.57 -14.99 4.89
CA ARG A 211 2.58 -14.84 6.36
C ARG A 211 1.29 -15.40 6.94
N ASP A 212 1.34 -15.88 8.17
CA ASP A 212 0.20 -16.55 8.81
C ASP A 212 -1.06 -15.66 8.83
N TYR A 213 -0.92 -14.36 9.12
CA TYR A 213 -2.06 -13.43 9.16
C TYR A 213 -2.74 -13.23 7.80
N LYS A 214 -2.07 -13.56 6.69
CA LYS A 214 -2.65 -13.49 5.34
C LYS A 214 -3.54 -14.69 4.98
N GLY A 215 -3.57 -15.70 5.84
CA GLY A 215 -4.56 -16.74 5.78
C GLY A 215 -4.45 -17.72 4.60
N LEU A 216 -3.27 -17.97 4.04
CA LEU A 216 -3.11 -18.94 2.96
C LEU A 216 -3.62 -20.33 3.38
N GLU A 217 -3.37 -20.75 4.62
CA GLU A 217 -3.93 -22.00 5.18
C GLU A 217 -5.47 -22.02 5.11
N LEU A 218 -6.09 -20.88 5.44
CA LEU A 218 -7.56 -20.76 5.40
C LEU A 218 -8.09 -20.91 3.96
N LEU A 219 -7.38 -20.34 2.97
CA LEU A 219 -7.71 -20.51 1.56
C LEU A 219 -7.52 -21.96 1.09
N MET A 220 -6.42 -22.61 1.48
CA MET A 220 -6.19 -24.01 1.13
C MET A 220 -7.27 -24.94 1.71
N ARG A 221 -7.68 -24.68 2.95
CA ARG A 221 -8.80 -25.40 3.58
C ARG A 221 -10.13 -25.11 2.85
N ALA A 222 -10.39 -23.88 2.44
CA ALA A 222 -11.56 -23.55 1.62
C ALA A 222 -11.53 -24.30 0.27
N TYR A 223 -10.37 -24.32 -0.38
CA TYR A 223 -10.18 -24.97 -1.67
C TYR A 223 -10.24 -26.51 -1.61
N SER A 224 -10.07 -27.11 -0.44
CA SER A 224 -10.25 -28.56 -0.24
C SER A 224 -11.72 -29.02 -0.21
N ASP A 225 -12.68 -28.10 -0.24
CA ASP A 225 -14.11 -28.44 -0.31
C ASP A 225 -14.40 -29.27 -1.58
N SER A 226 -15.11 -30.36 -1.41
CA SER A 226 -15.39 -31.33 -2.50
C SER A 226 -16.10 -30.73 -3.70
N ARG A 227 -16.85 -29.64 -3.52
CA ARG A 227 -17.56 -28.89 -4.58
C ARG A 227 -16.62 -28.29 -5.63
N PHE A 228 -15.36 -28.03 -5.28
CA PHE A 228 -14.36 -27.56 -6.25
C PHE A 228 -13.96 -28.60 -7.29
N ARG A 229 -14.28 -29.88 -7.10
CA ARG A 229 -14.01 -30.93 -8.08
C ARG A 229 -14.75 -30.73 -9.40
N GLU A 230 -15.90 -30.07 -9.35
CA GLU A 230 -16.73 -29.76 -10.52
C GLU A 230 -16.31 -28.46 -11.23
N ILE A 231 -15.41 -27.71 -10.61
CA ILE A 231 -14.92 -26.44 -11.13
C ILE A 231 -13.46 -26.61 -11.61
N ASN A 232 -13.23 -26.34 -12.89
CA ASN A 232 -11.89 -26.38 -13.46
C ASN A 232 -11.08 -25.12 -13.09
N ALA A 233 -10.86 -24.89 -11.77
CA ALA A 233 -10.15 -23.76 -11.23
C ALA A 233 -8.96 -24.23 -10.38
N GLU A 234 -7.81 -23.58 -10.56
CA GLU A 234 -6.57 -23.87 -9.87
C GLU A 234 -6.07 -22.63 -9.10
N LEU A 235 -5.20 -22.83 -8.11
CA LEU A 235 -4.70 -21.77 -7.25
C LEU A 235 -3.27 -21.38 -7.64
N ILE A 236 -3.05 -20.12 -7.93
CA ILE A 236 -1.72 -19.51 -8.05
C ILE A 236 -1.36 -18.90 -6.70
N VAL A 237 -0.23 -19.32 -6.12
CA VAL A 237 0.37 -18.71 -4.93
C VAL A 237 1.66 -18.03 -5.36
N ALA A 238 1.69 -16.69 -5.35
CA ALA A 238 2.81 -15.91 -5.82
C ALA A 238 3.37 -14.97 -4.75
N GLY A 239 4.59 -15.26 -4.26
CA GLY A 239 5.31 -14.47 -3.27
C GLY A 239 6.18 -15.29 -2.34
N GLU A 240 7.16 -14.64 -1.72
CA GLU A 240 8.14 -15.29 -0.83
C GLU A 240 7.50 -15.75 0.48
N PHE A 241 7.93 -16.91 0.95
CA PHE A 241 7.66 -17.34 2.32
C PHE A 241 8.43 -16.48 3.32
N TYR A 242 7.72 -15.94 4.31
CA TYR A 242 8.36 -15.19 5.40
C TYR A 242 8.84 -16.13 6.52
N ASN A 243 8.11 -17.24 6.73
CA ASN A 243 8.40 -18.29 7.71
C ASN A 243 8.48 -19.65 7.01
N ASN A 244 8.41 -20.73 7.79
CA ASN A 244 8.52 -22.11 7.33
C ASN A 244 7.53 -22.47 6.20
N SER A 245 8.05 -22.83 5.04
CA SER A 245 7.28 -23.27 3.86
C SER A 245 6.76 -24.71 4.00
N GLU A 246 7.43 -25.58 4.75
CA GLU A 246 7.08 -27.00 4.89
C GLU A 246 5.66 -27.21 5.41
N LYS A 247 5.20 -26.29 6.29
CA LYS A 247 3.81 -26.26 6.76
C LYS A 247 2.81 -26.29 5.60
N TYR A 248 3.01 -25.45 4.60
CA TYR A 248 2.07 -25.31 3.47
C TYR A 248 2.12 -26.50 2.52
N PHE A 249 3.29 -27.06 2.26
CA PHE A 249 3.41 -28.28 1.46
C PHE A 249 2.84 -29.51 2.18
N ALA A 250 2.90 -29.57 3.51
CA ALA A 250 2.22 -30.58 4.29
C ALA A 250 0.69 -30.46 4.18
N LEU A 251 0.14 -29.23 4.28
CA LEU A 251 -1.29 -28.96 4.09
C LEU A 251 -1.77 -29.28 2.68
N GLU A 252 -0.94 -29.02 1.64
CA GLU A 252 -1.27 -29.38 0.26
C GLU A 252 -1.54 -30.89 0.12
N ARG A 253 -0.66 -31.72 0.70
CA ARG A 253 -0.83 -33.18 0.73
C ARG A 253 -2.04 -33.59 1.58
N GLU A 254 -2.17 -33.03 2.79
CA GLU A 254 -3.28 -33.33 3.70
C GLU A 254 -4.65 -33.09 3.06
N PHE A 255 -4.75 -31.97 2.31
CA PHE A 255 -6.01 -31.56 1.67
C PHE A 255 -6.21 -32.16 0.26
N GLY A 256 -5.27 -32.95 -0.25
CA GLY A 256 -5.35 -33.54 -1.59
C GLY A 256 -5.35 -32.51 -2.71
N LEU A 257 -4.56 -31.43 -2.55
CA LEU A 257 -4.45 -30.30 -3.49
C LEU A 257 -3.21 -30.41 -4.38
N GLU A 258 -2.48 -31.52 -4.34
CA GLU A 258 -1.28 -31.76 -5.14
C GLU A 258 -1.60 -31.60 -6.62
N GLY A 259 -0.76 -30.83 -7.31
CA GLY A 259 -0.93 -30.50 -8.74
C GLY A 259 -2.07 -29.51 -9.05
N LYS A 260 -2.75 -28.96 -8.02
CA LYS A 260 -3.78 -27.94 -8.16
C LYS A 260 -3.33 -26.56 -7.67
N ILE A 261 -2.17 -26.49 -7.02
CA ILE A 261 -1.55 -25.26 -6.54
C ILE A 261 -0.26 -25.02 -7.32
N HIS A 262 -0.18 -23.86 -7.95
CA HIS A 262 1.01 -23.39 -8.66
C HIS A 262 1.81 -22.45 -7.79
N TRP A 263 2.94 -22.92 -7.28
CA TRP A 263 3.80 -22.23 -6.36
C TRP A 263 4.85 -21.37 -7.09
N PHE A 264 4.78 -20.04 -6.91
CA PHE A 264 5.79 -19.08 -7.36
C PHE A 264 6.36 -18.39 -6.11
N THR A 265 7.27 -19.07 -5.43
CA THR A 265 7.72 -18.73 -4.07
C THR A 265 8.98 -17.88 -4.01
N ASP A 266 9.49 -17.46 -5.15
CA ASP A 266 10.54 -16.46 -5.25
C ASP A 266 9.96 -15.04 -5.21
N PHE A 267 10.83 -14.05 -4.99
CA PHE A 267 10.45 -12.64 -5.11
C PHE A 267 9.90 -12.35 -6.50
N VAL A 268 8.67 -11.87 -6.57
CA VAL A 268 8.05 -11.46 -7.83
C VAL A 268 8.53 -10.05 -8.21
N PRO A 269 9.33 -9.90 -9.27
CA PRO A 269 9.78 -8.60 -9.76
C PRO A 269 8.60 -7.72 -10.21
N ASP A 270 8.68 -6.40 -10.04
CA ASP A 270 7.59 -5.47 -10.37
C ASP A 270 7.06 -5.62 -11.79
N ASN A 271 7.95 -5.87 -12.76
CA ASN A 271 7.58 -6.08 -14.16
C ASN A 271 6.86 -7.42 -14.43
N MET A 272 6.89 -8.36 -13.49
CA MET A 272 6.20 -9.66 -13.58
C MET A 272 4.82 -9.62 -12.90
N VAL A 273 4.57 -8.69 -12.00
CA VAL A 273 3.30 -8.60 -11.23
C VAL A 273 2.09 -8.58 -12.15
N LYS A 274 2.14 -7.83 -13.23
CA LYS A 274 1.05 -7.73 -14.22
C LYS A 274 0.61 -9.09 -14.76
N TYR A 275 1.54 -10.02 -14.96
CA TYR A 275 1.22 -11.32 -15.53
C TYR A 275 0.41 -12.18 -14.55
N PHE A 276 0.75 -12.16 -13.26
CA PHE A 276 -0.02 -12.89 -12.25
C PHE A 276 -1.45 -12.35 -12.12
N PHE A 277 -1.59 -11.02 -12.07
CA PHE A 277 -2.93 -10.42 -11.97
C PHE A 277 -3.73 -10.61 -13.26
N CYS A 278 -3.12 -10.43 -14.45
CA CYS A 278 -3.83 -10.60 -15.71
C CYS A 278 -4.19 -12.07 -16.00
N ALA A 279 -3.40 -13.04 -15.53
CA ALA A 279 -3.70 -14.47 -15.64
C ALA A 279 -4.88 -14.91 -14.76
N ALA A 280 -5.04 -14.31 -13.60
CA ALA A 280 -6.07 -14.68 -12.63
C ALA A 280 -7.48 -14.25 -13.06
N ASP A 281 -8.47 -15.04 -12.67
CA ASP A 281 -9.89 -14.69 -12.79
C ASP A 281 -10.37 -13.95 -11.54
N ILE A 282 -9.88 -14.32 -10.35
CA ILE A 282 -10.18 -13.68 -9.07
C ILE A 282 -8.94 -13.62 -8.17
N VAL A 283 -8.75 -12.53 -7.47
CA VAL A 283 -7.71 -12.36 -6.44
C VAL A 283 -8.31 -12.63 -5.07
N VAL A 284 -7.72 -13.53 -4.30
CA VAL A 284 -8.24 -13.94 -2.99
C VAL A 284 -7.31 -13.46 -1.89
N GLN A 285 -7.84 -12.66 -0.97
CA GLN A 285 -7.14 -12.12 0.19
C GLN A 285 -7.82 -12.60 1.48
N PRO A 286 -7.56 -13.86 1.91
CA PRO A 286 -8.24 -14.52 3.02
C PRO A 286 -7.64 -14.12 4.38
N TYR A 287 -7.35 -12.84 4.58
CA TYR A 287 -6.59 -12.36 5.72
C TYR A 287 -7.33 -12.60 7.04
N ILE A 288 -6.57 -12.94 8.08
CA ILE A 288 -7.08 -13.12 9.45
C ILE A 288 -7.08 -11.78 10.18
N SER A 289 -6.13 -10.91 9.84
CA SER A 289 -6.09 -9.52 10.34
C SER A 289 -5.40 -8.61 9.32
N ALA A 290 -5.88 -7.39 9.16
CA ALA A 290 -5.25 -6.39 8.30
C ALA A 290 -5.69 -4.98 8.68
N THR A 291 -4.84 -3.98 8.47
CA THR A 291 -5.23 -2.56 8.44
C THR A 291 -5.54 -2.11 7.02
N GLN A 292 -4.67 -2.47 6.08
CA GLN A 292 -4.80 -2.21 4.64
C GLN A 292 -4.05 -3.28 3.85
N SER A 293 -4.33 -3.39 2.55
CA SER A 293 -3.59 -4.26 1.64
C SER A 293 -3.23 -3.55 0.34
N GLY A 294 -1.94 -3.51 0.01
CA GLY A 294 -1.47 -3.07 -1.31
C GLY A 294 -1.95 -3.98 -2.44
N VAL A 295 -2.22 -5.26 -2.15
CA VAL A 295 -2.75 -6.23 -3.12
C VAL A 295 -4.11 -5.80 -3.65
N THR A 296 -4.95 -5.20 -2.80
CA THR A 296 -6.26 -4.66 -3.20
C THR A 296 -6.09 -3.54 -4.24
N GLN A 297 -5.13 -2.64 -4.04
CA GLN A 297 -4.86 -1.55 -4.97
C GLN A 297 -4.31 -2.05 -6.32
N ILE A 298 -3.52 -3.12 -6.30
CA ILE A 298 -3.06 -3.80 -7.52
C ILE A 298 -4.25 -4.47 -8.22
N GLY A 299 -5.15 -5.13 -7.48
CA GLY A 299 -6.38 -5.70 -8.01
C GLY A 299 -7.25 -4.67 -8.72
N TYR A 300 -7.42 -3.49 -8.13
CA TYR A 300 -8.11 -2.36 -8.78
C TYR A 300 -7.38 -1.87 -10.04
N HIS A 301 -6.05 -1.76 -10.00
CA HIS A 301 -5.27 -1.32 -11.16
C HIS A 301 -5.51 -2.24 -12.36
N PHE A 302 -5.44 -3.55 -12.15
CA PHE A 302 -5.68 -4.55 -13.20
C PHE A 302 -7.18 -4.91 -13.38
N GLU A 303 -8.09 -4.26 -12.65
CA GLU A 303 -9.55 -4.49 -12.70
C GLU A 303 -9.90 -5.97 -12.51
N LYS A 304 -9.29 -6.61 -11.52
CA LYS A 304 -9.52 -8.01 -11.18
C LYS A 304 -10.51 -8.15 -10.04
N PRO A 305 -11.58 -8.94 -10.21
CA PRO A 305 -12.47 -9.30 -9.13
C PRO A 305 -11.70 -9.76 -7.90
N MET A 306 -12.16 -9.36 -6.72
CA MET A 306 -11.47 -9.68 -5.47
C MET A 306 -12.41 -10.34 -4.47
N LEU A 307 -11.90 -11.33 -3.75
CA LEU A 307 -12.50 -11.81 -2.52
C LEU A 307 -11.60 -11.37 -1.36
N VAL A 308 -12.18 -10.66 -0.42
CA VAL A 308 -11.50 -10.24 0.82
C VAL A 308 -12.28 -10.74 2.03
N THR A 309 -11.59 -10.94 3.13
CA THR A 309 -12.23 -11.21 4.41
C THR A 309 -12.62 -9.92 5.10
N ASP A 310 -13.70 -9.95 5.90
CA ASP A 310 -14.19 -8.83 6.70
C ASP A 310 -13.28 -8.60 7.93
N VAL A 311 -12.08 -8.08 7.65
CA VAL A 311 -11.08 -7.76 8.68
C VAL A 311 -10.46 -6.39 8.42
N GLY A 312 -10.46 -5.54 9.43
CA GLY A 312 -9.87 -4.19 9.39
C GLY A 312 -10.35 -3.37 8.20
N GLY A 313 -9.44 -2.71 7.48
CA GLY A 313 -9.77 -1.84 6.36
C GLY A 313 -10.00 -2.54 5.02
N LEU A 314 -9.92 -3.88 4.93
CA LEU A 314 -10.14 -4.59 3.66
C LEU A 314 -11.60 -4.50 3.18
N ALA A 315 -12.54 -4.70 4.10
CA ALA A 315 -13.98 -4.64 3.81
C ALA A 315 -14.42 -3.24 3.34
N GLU A 316 -13.73 -2.19 3.78
CA GLU A 316 -14.05 -0.80 3.39
C GLU A 316 -13.72 -0.50 1.92
N ILE A 317 -12.80 -1.27 1.33
CA ILE A 317 -12.25 -0.99 -0.01
C ILE A 317 -13.03 -1.71 -1.10
N ILE A 318 -13.61 -2.88 -0.82
CA ILE A 318 -14.33 -3.70 -1.78
C ILE A 318 -15.83 -3.58 -1.54
N PRO A 319 -16.61 -2.92 -2.41
CA PRO A 319 -18.06 -2.97 -2.35
C PRO A 319 -18.55 -4.40 -2.61
N ASP A 320 -19.07 -5.05 -1.56
CA ASP A 320 -19.57 -6.41 -1.62
C ASP A 320 -20.67 -6.57 -2.68
N GLY A 321 -20.61 -7.64 -3.45
CA GLY A 321 -21.54 -7.92 -4.55
C GLY A 321 -21.41 -7.03 -5.78
N LYS A 322 -20.56 -5.97 -5.75
CA LYS A 322 -20.34 -5.03 -6.87
C LYS A 322 -18.96 -5.19 -7.51
N ALA A 323 -17.91 -5.23 -6.71
CA ALA A 323 -16.52 -5.30 -7.18
C ALA A 323 -15.82 -6.60 -6.74
N GLY A 324 -16.51 -7.43 -6.00
CA GLY A 324 -16.02 -8.67 -5.43
C GLY A 324 -16.87 -9.11 -4.25
N TYR A 325 -16.27 -9.90 -3.35
CA TYR A 325 -16.91 -10.41 -2.13
C TYR A 325 -16.18 -9.92 -0.88
N VAL A 326 -16.98 -9.64 0.15
CA VAL A 326 -16.52 -9.43 1.52
C VAL A 326 -17.13 -10.54 2.39
N VAL A 327 -16.29 -11.45 2.88
CA VAL A 327 -16.75 -12.65 3.61
C VAL A 327 -16.10 -12.75 4.98
N LYS A 328 -16.72 -13.52 5.89
CA LYS A 328 -16.07 -13.85 7.16
C LYS A 328 -14.78 -14.63 6.94
N PRO A 329 -13.76 -14.49 7.82
CA PRO A 329 -12.50 -15.24 7.74
C PRO A 329 -12.70 -16.71 8.14
N GLU A 330 -13.56 -17.41 7.43
CA GLU A 330 -13.97 -18.80 7.62
C GLU A 330 -13.86 -19.57 6.29
N ALA A 331 -13.31 -20.78 6.31
CA ALA A 331 -13.08 -21.57 5.10
C ALA A 331 -14.35 -21.81 4.29
N GLY A 332 -15.48 -22.11 4.96
CA GLY A 332 -16.78 -22.30 4.31
C GLY A 332 -17.25 -21.05 3.57
N ALA A 333 -17.19 -19.86 4.21
CA ALA A 333 -17.62 -18.61 3.59
C ALA A 333 -16.74 -18.24 2.38
N ILE A 334 -15.44 -18.49 2.46
CA ILE A 334 -14.51 -18.29 1.33
C ILE A 334 -14.85 -19.27 0.19
N ALA A 335 -15.08 -20.56 0.52
CA ALA A 335 -15.45 -21.57 -0.46
C ALA A 335 -16.75 -21.20 -1.18
N ASP A 336 -17.79 -20.83 -0.44
CA ASP A 336 -19.10 -20.47 -0.99
C ASP A 336 -19.00 -19.30 -1.98
N ALA A 337 -18.26 -18.25 -1.63
CA ALA A 337 -18.09 -17.09 -2.49
C ALA A 337 -17.28 -17.40 -3.76
N ILE A 338 -16.22 -18.21 -3.67
CA ILE A 338 -15.45 -18.63 -4.85
C ILE A 338 -16.30 -19.50 -5.77
N LEU A 339 -17.06 -20.41 -5.20
CA LEU A 339 -17.98 -21.28 -5.95
C LEU A 339 -19.06 -20.46 -6.66
N ASP A 340 -19.68 -19.50 -5.96
CA ASP A 340 -20.65 -18.57 -6.55
C ASP A 340 -20.01 -17.77 -7.71
N PHE A 341 -18.80 -17.26 -7.53
CA PHE A 341 -18.07 -16.51 -8.56
C PHE A 341 -17.95 -17.30 -9.87
N PHE A 342 -17.51 -18.54 -9.79
CA PHE A 342 -17.27 -19.36 -10.98
C PHE A 342 -18.57 -19.96 -11.55
N THR A 343 -19.51 -20.38 -10.71
CA THR A 343 -20.77 -21.01 -11.14
C THR A 343 -21.69 -19.98 -11.80
N ASN A 344 -21.79 -18.79 -11.22
CA ASN A 344 -22.66 -17.72 -11.70
C ASN A 344 -21.97 -16.70 -12.61
N ASN A 345 -20.73 -17.00 -13.10
CA ASN A 345 -19.97 -16.19 -14.05
C ASN A 345 -19.91 -14.70 -13.67
N LYS A 346 -19.55 -14.38 -12.42
CA LYS A 346 -19.53 -13.02 -11.87
C LYS A 346 -18.40 -12.13 -12.40
N SER A 347 -17.47 -12.67 -13.20
CA SER A 347 -16.28 -11.95 -13.66
C SER A 347 -16.59 -10.62 -14.30
N ASP A 348 -17.49 -10.59 -15.29
CA ASP A 348 -17.78 -9.38 -16.07
C ASP A 348 -18.50 -8.33 -15.22
N SER A 349 -19.50 -8.74 -14.43
CA SER A 349 -20.24 -7.82 -13.56
C SER A 349 -19.34 -7.17 -12.51
N PHE A 350 -18.44 -7.92 -11.90
CA PHE A 350 -17.50 -7.38 -10.92
C PHE A 350 -16.42 -6.51 -11.58
N THR A 351 -15.99 -6.86 -12.79
CA THR A 351 -15.03 -6.03 -13.54
C THR A 351 -15.63 -4.66 -13.87
N GLU A 352 -16.89 -4.58 -14.26
CA GLU A 352 -17.57 -3.29 -14.49
C GLU A 352 -17.70 -2.49 -13.17
N GLY A 353 -18.07 -3.14 -12.07
CA GLY A 353 -18.08 -2.52 -10.76
C GLY A 353 -16.71 -1.96 -10.35
N LEU A 354 -15.64 -2.72 -10.62
CA LEU A 354 -14.26 -2.29 -10.36
C LEU A 354 -13.86 -1.06 -11.17
N LYS A 355 -14.25 -0.96 -12.45
CA LYS A 355 -13.98 0.22 -13.30
C LYS A 355 -14.62 1.48 -12.74
N GLU A 356 -15.82 1.38 -12.17
CA GLU A 356 -16.48 2.51 -11.52
C GLU A 356 -15.79 2.90 -10.21
N GLU A 357 -15.54 1.92 -9.34
CA GLU A 357 -14.95 2.14 -8.02
C GLU A 357 -13.50 2.65 -8.12
N LYS A 358 -12.74 2.17 -9.09
CA LYS A 358 -11.35 2.56 -9.38
C LYS A 358 -11.15 4.08 -9.45
N LYS A 359 -12.15 4.81 -9.95
CA LYS A 359 -12.11 6.29 -10.08
C LYS A 359 -11.92 7.00 -8.74
N LYS A 360 -12.30 6.37 -7.62
CA LYS A 360 -12.11 6.91 -6.25
C LYS A 360 -10.65 6.92 -5.81
N TYR A 361 -9.82 6.07 -6.42
CA TYR A 361 -8.42 5.83 -6.05
C TYR A 361 -7.44 6.49 -7.02
N ASP A 362 -7.90 7.45 -7.82
CA ASP A 362 -7.04 8.21 -8.73
C ASP A 362 -6.03 9.06 -7.95
N TRP A 363 -4.80 9.14 -8.46
CA TRP A 363 -3.74 9.92 -7.85
C TRP A 363 -4.04 11.41 -7.76
N SER A 364 -4.85 11.94 -8.70
CA SER A 364 -5.32 13.33 -8.64
C SER A 364 -6.15 13.63 -7.39
N LYS A 365 -6.87 12.65 -6.84
CA LYS A 365 -7.61 12.81 -5.57
C LYS A 365 -6.67 13.00 -4.38
N MET A 366 -5.53 12.31 -4.38
CA MET A 366 -4.51 12.46 -3.35
C MET A 366 -3.84 13.82 -3.42
N THR A 367 -3.44 14.27 -4.62
CA THR A 367 -2.83 15.61 -4.79
C THR A 367 -3.81 16.73 -4.45
N GLU A 368 -5.07 16.61 -4.86
CA GLU A 368 -6.15 17.54 -4.50
C GLU A 368 -6.34 17.61 -2.96
N ALA A 369 -6.37 16.46 -2.27
CA ALA A 369 -6.50 16.42 -0.82
C ALA A 369 -5.32 17.09 -0.11
N LEU A 370 -4.07 16.86 -0.57
CA LEU A 370 -2.87 17.49 -0.04
C LEU A 370 -2.86 19.00 -0.26
N ILE A 371 -3.27 19.46 -1.43
CA ILE A 371 -3.41 20.91 -1.71
C ILE A 371 -4.52 21.51 -0.85
N LYS A 372 -5.65 20.84 -0.73
CA LYS A 372 -6.81 21.31 0.06
C LYS A 372 -6.46 21.44 1.54
N ILE A 373 -5.83 20.42 2.14
CA ILE A 373 -5.43 20.47 3.55
C ILE A 373 -4.40 21.56 3.80
N SER A 374 -3.48 21.81 2.88
CA SER A 374 -2.50 22.89 3.00
C SER A 374 -3.13 24.30 3.01
N LYS A 375 -4.28 24.49 2.38
CA LYS A 375 -5.03 25.75 2.36
C LYS A 375 -5.89 25.93 3.62
N LYS A 376 -6.46 24.86 4.16
CA LYS A 376 -7.42 24.88 5.29
C LYS A 376 -6.81 25.49 6.55
N SER A 377 -5.55 25.21 6.87
CA SER A 377 -4.88 25.69 8.07
C SER A 377 -4.61 27.21 8.11
N ARG A 378 -4.85 27.95 7.01
CA ARG A 378 -4.78 29.43 7.00
C ARG A 378 -6.01 30.10 7.61
N LEU A 379 -7.16 29.40 7.62
CA LEU A 379 -8.44 29.97 8.02
C LEU A 379 -8.71 29.82 9.52
N SER A 380 -8.00 28.94 10.23
CA SER A 380 -8.21 28.66 11.65
C SER A 380 -7.32 29.47 12.61
N ASN A 381 -6.44 30.33 12.11
CA ASN A 381 -5.49 31.13 12.89
C ASN A 381 -5.70 32.66 12.75
N ASN A 382 -6.88 33.11 12.30
CA ASN A 382 -7.31 34.53 12.33
C ASN A 382 -8.42 34.72 13.33
#